data_9ba38f176a75d9a1440b7d0703d497d8
#
_entry.id   9ba38f176a75d9a1440b7d0703d497d8
#
_cell.length_a   1.000
_cell.length_b   1.000
_cell.length_c   1.000
_cell.angle_alpha   90.00
_cell.angle_beta   90.00
_cell.angle_gamma   90.00
#
_symmetry.space_group_name_H-M   'P 1'
#
loop_
_entity.id
_entity.type
_entity.pdbx_description
1 polymer ?
#
loop_
_entity_poly.entity_id
_entity_poly.type
_entity_poly.pdbx_seq_one_letter_code
_entity_poly.pdbx_strand_id
1 'polypeptide(L)'
;AGLELEDGLVEAPAHDTGSPDALPLLAFTLNRLWREFGDDRRITLDEYRERVGGLAGAIRHEAEAVLAALALAPEALDALRHAFRQLVRVEPEGGYTRRAARWQDLPVAAHPLLEAFVAARLLVSGQEEGGARTLEVAHEALFRAWEVLRRWLDEDRVFLLWRQHALSAAEAWQHTPADAGLLLSGGPIAEAQRWRNERGDELGEALRSHVDASAAAARRARLRKLGARGGIAALVLGSAALGAGFWQQQR
;
A
#
# COMPACT_ATOMS: atom_id res chain seq x y z
N ALA A 1 -20.08 -37.08 16.54
CA ALA A 1 -20.05 -35.74 16.86
C ALA A 1 -20.60 -35.47 18.23
N GLY A 2 -21.49 -34.81 18.67
CA GLY A 2 -21.92 -34.57 20.08
C GLY A 2 -21.46 -33.22 20.63
N LEU A 3 -21.33 -32.23 19.72
CA LEU A 3 -21.15 -30.83 20.12
C LEU A 3 -22.54 -30.24 20.38
N GLU A 4 -22.72 -29.63 21.54
CA GLU A 4 -23.89 -28.86 21.90
C GLU A 4 -23.62 -27.37 21.63
N LEU A 5 -24.49 -26.75 20.86
CA LEU A 5 -24.43 -25.29 20.58
C LEU A 5 -25.57 -24.63 21.35
N GLU A 6 -25.27 -23.58 22.08
CA GLU A 6 -26.29 -22.80 22.78
C GLU A 6 -27.24 -22.12 21.78
N ASP A 7 -28.50 -21.95 22.16
CA ASP A 7 -29.49 -21.24 21.36
C ASP A 7 -29.00 -19.82 21.00
N GLY A 8 -29.16 -19.43 19.74
CA GLY A 8 -28.68 -18.14 19.22
C GLY A 8 -27.23 -18.14 18.76
N LEU A 9 -26.43 -19.20 19.00
CA LEU A 9 -25.05 -19.27 18.55
C LEU A 9 -24.91 -19.50 17.04
N VAL A 10 -25.92 -20.03 16.38
CA VAL A 10 -25.95 -20.19 14.92
C VAL A 10 -26.35 -18.88 14.24
N GLU A 11 -27.30 -18.17 14.83
CA GLU A 11 -27.85 -16.92 14.32
C GLU A 11 -26.89 -15.75 14.47
N ALA A 12 -26.17 -15.67 15.61
CA ALA A 12 -25.28 -14.54 15.88
C ALA A 12 -24.11 -14.42 14.86
N PRO A 13 -23.31 -15.47 14.59
CA PRO A 13 -22.29 -15.41 13.54
C PRO A 13 -22.88 -15.22 12.14
N ALA A 14 -24.05 -15.80 11.86
CA ALA A 14 -24.73 -15.60 10.58
C ALA A 14 -25.17 -14.15 10.38
N HIS A 15 -25.61 -13.48 11.43
CA HIS A 15 -25.91 -12.05 11.40
C HIS A 15 -24.64 -11.19 11.22
N ASP A 16 -23.56 -11.53 11.90
CA ASP A 16 -22.28 -10.82 11.83
C ASP A 16 -21.58 -10.99 10.46
N THR A 17 -21.92 -12.05 9.70
CA THR A 17 -21.32 -12.25 8.37
C THR A 17 -21.74 -11.19 7.36
N GLY A 18 -22.93 -10.62 7.42
CA GLY A 18 -23.40 -9.48 6.62
C GLY A 18 -23.17 -9.52 5.11
N SER A 19 -22.23 -10.34 4.63
CA SER A 19 -21.88 -10.50 3.21
C SER A 19 -21.37 -11.91 2.92
N PRO A 20 -21.49 -12.40 1.65
CA PRO A 20 -20.96 -13.71 1.23
C PRO A 20 -19.45 -13.87 1.48
N ASP A 21 -18.70 -12.80 1.43
CA ASP A 21 -17.24 -12.81 1.64
C ASP A 21 -16.82 -13.09 3.09
N ALA A 22 -17.78 -13.05 4.02
CA ALA A 22 -17.52 -13.36 5.43
C ALA A 22 -17.58 -14.87 5.76
N LEU A 23 -17.98 -15.74 4.82
CA LEU A 23 -18.03 -17.20 5.07
C LEU A 23 -16.68 -17.81 5.47
N PRO A 24 -15.54 -17.47 4.85
CA PRO A 24 -14.24 -17.95 5.32
C PRO A 24 -13.90 -17.45 6.72
N LEU A 25 -14.30 -16.21 7.06
CA LEU A 25 -14.13 -15.64 8.38
C LEU A 25 -14.98 -16.35 9.43
N LEU A 26 -16.22 -16.72 9.08
CA LEU A 26 -17.08 -17.54 9.92
C LEU A 26 -16.40 -18.88 10.23
N ALA A 27 -15.93 -19.58 9.20
CA ALA A 27 -15.23 -20.85 9.37
C ALA A 27 -13.98 -20.72 10.25
N PHE A 28 -13.22 -19.63 10.09
CA PHE A 28 -12.07 -19.30 10.94
C PHE A 28 -12.49 -19.10 12.40
N THR A 29 -13.54 -18.31 12.66
CA THR A 29 -14.05 -18.03 14.00
C THR A 29 -14.61 -19.27 14.71
N LEU A 30 -15.36 -20.09 13.98
CA LEU A 30 -15.87 -21.36 14.49
C LEU A 30 -14.73 -22.35 14.81
N ASN A 31 -13.70 -22.40 13.99
CA ASN A 31 -12.51 -23.20 14.28
C ASN A 31 -11.80 -22.72 15.54
N ARG A 32 -11.69 -21.40 15.74
CA ARG A 32 -11.12 -20.80 16.95
C ARG A 32 -11.96 -21.15 18.18
N LEU A 33 -13.28 -20.95 18.15
CA LEU A 33 -14.19 -21.33 19.23
C LEU A 33 -14.04 -22.82 19.61
N TRP A 34 -13.98 -23.69 18.61
CA TRP A 34 -13.75 -25.10 18.83
C TRP A 34 -12.41 -25.39 19.52
N ARG A 35 -11.34 -24.75 19.09
CA ARG A 35 -10.00 -24.96 19.67
C ARG A 35 -9.85 -24.45 21.10
N GLU A 36 -10.55 -23.36 21.44
CA GLU A 36 -10.43 -22.70 22.76
C GLU A 36 -11.47 -23.22 23.77
N PHE A 37 -12.68 -23.57 23.31
CA PHE A 37 -13.81 -23.89 24.17
C PHE A 37 -14.48 -25.23 23.86
N GLY A 38 -13.97 -26.01 22.93
CA GLY A 38 -14.58 -27.26 22.51
C GLY A 38 -14.33 -28.48 23.41
N ASP A 39 -13.53 -28.36 24.47
CA ASP A 39 -13.11 -29.47 25.33
C ASP A 39 -14.29 -30.07 26.12
N ASP A 40 -15.22 -29.25 26.58
CA ASP A 40 -16.45 -29.67 27.31
C ASP A 40 -17.60 -30.03 26.36
N ARG A 41 -17.37 -29.94 25.04
CA ARG A 41 -18.33 -30.19 23.95
C ARG A 41 -19.55 -29.29 23.97
N ARG A 42 -19.47 -28.16 24.62
CA ARG A 42 -20.49 -27.13 24.59
C ARG A 42 -19.87 -25.80 24.23
N ILE A 43 -20.46 -25.08 23.26
CA ILE A 43 -20.05 -23.72 22.92
C ILE A 43 -21.21 -22.79 23.20
N THR A 44 -20.93 -21.71 23.93
CA THR A 44 -21.92 -20.75 24.39
C THR A 44 -21.88 -19.45 23.57
N LEU A 45 -22.98 -18.71 23.61
CA LEU A 45 -23.08 -17.40 22.98
C LEU A 45 -22.17 -16.37 23.68
N ASP A 46 -21.96 -16.51 24.98
CA ASP A 46 -21.03 -15.68 25.75
C ASP A 46 -19.59 -15.86 25.30
N GLU A 47 -19.14 -17.09 25.07
CA GLU A 47 -17.81 -17.38 24.52
C GLU A 47 -17.62 -16.75 23.16
N TYR A 48 -18.63 -16.80 22.29
CA TYR A 48 -18.59 -16.16 20.99
C TYR A 48 -18.51 -14.62 21.10
N ARG A 49 -19.40 -14.00 21.89
CA ARG A 49 -19.55 -12.54 21.95
C ARG A 49 -18.50 -11.87 22.82
N GLU A 50 -18.28 -12.38 24.02
CA GLU A 50 -17.48 -11.73 25.05
C GLU A 50 -16.03 -12.22 25.05
N ARG A 51 -15.80 -13.53 24.86
CA ARG A 51 -14.47 -14.10 24.94
C ARG A 51 -13.72 -13.98 23.62
N VAL A 52 -14.37 -14.31 22.52
CA VAL A 52 -13.79 -14.20 21.15
C VAL A 52 -14.01 -12.80 20.57
N GLY A 53 -15.08 -12.12 20.94
CA GLY A 53 -15.44 -10.79 20.43
C GLY A 53 -16.04 -10.83 19.02
N GLY A 54 -16.77 -11.91 18.71
CA GLY A 54 -17.37 -12.13 17.40
C GLY A 54 -16.34 -12.38 16.29
N LEU A 55 -16.76 -12.21 15.05
CA LEU A 55 -15.88 -12.40 13.89
C LEU A 55 -14.68 -11.44 13.89
N ALA A 56 -14.90 -10.18 14.23
CA ALA A 56 -13.84 -9.17 14.26
C ALA A 56 -12.83 -9.43 15.38
N GLY A 57 -13.32 -9.85 16.56
CA GLY A 57 -12.46 -10.20 17.69
C GLY A 57 -11.57 -11.41 17.42
N ALA A 58 -12.10 -12.42 16.72
CA ALA A 58 -11.31 -13.60 16.33
C ALA A 58 -10.09 -13.21 15.50
N ILE A 59 -10.28 -12.36 14.49
CA ILE A 59 -9.18 -11.86 13.65
C ILE A 59 -8.16 -11.05 14.47
N ARG A 60 -8.65 -10.13 15.30
CA ARG A 60 -7.80 -9.28 16.12
C ARG A 60 -6.91 -10.11 17.04
N HIS A 61 -7.50 -11.03 17.81
CA HIS A 61 -6.76 -11.86 18.74
C HIS A 61 -5.71 -12.73 18.04
N GLU A 62 -6.03 -13.29 16.87
CA GLU A 62 -5.08 -14.09 16.11
C GLU A 62 -3.91 -13.23 15.60
N ALA A 63 -4.19 -12.04 15.06
CA ALA A 63 -3.15 -11.12 14.59
C ALA A 63 -2.24 -10.66 15.74
N GLU A 64 -2.81 -10.35 16.90
CA GLU A 64 -2.07 -10.00 18.11
C GLU A 64 -1.24 -11.17 18.63
N ALA A 65 -1.78 -12.39 18.61
CA ALA A 65 -1.07 -13.61 19.03
C ALA A 65 0.13 -13.90 18.13
N VAL A 66 -0.04 -13.79 16.79
CA VAL A 66 1.06 -13.94 15.84
C VAL A 66 2.13 -12.88 16.09
N LEU A 67 1.75 -11.61 16.23
CA LEU A 67 2.70 -10.53 16.46
C LEU A 67 3.46 -10.71 17.78
N ALA A 68 2.78 -11.10 18.84
CA ALA A 68 3.38 -11.37 20.16
C ALA A 68 4.35 -12.57 20.13
N ALA A 69 3.97 -13.65 19.44
CA ALA A 69 4.79 -14.85 19.30
C ALA A 69 6.10 -14.60 18.55
N LEU A 70 6.10 -13.65 17.59
CA LEU A 70 7.27 -13.30 16.81
C LEU A 70 8.28 -12.44 17.59
N ALA A 71 7.88 -11.77 18.68
CA ALA A 71 8.75 -10.95 19.55
C ALA A 71 9.71 -10.05 18.75
N LEU A 72 9.17 -9.26 17.82
CA LEU A 72 9.92 -8.59 16.77
C LEU A 72 10.84 -7.47 17.28
N ALA A 73 12.07 -7.45 16.77
CA ALA A 73 12.91 -6.26 16.81
C ALA A 73 12.29 -5.11 15.98
N PRO A 74 12.61 -3.84 16.28
CA PRO A 74 12.04 -2.68 15.58
C PRO A 74 12.17 -2.76 14.06
N GLU A 75 13.32 -3.21 13.55
CA GLU A 75 13.61 -3.32 12.11
C GLU A 75 12.71 -4.37 11.43
N ALA A 76 12.44 -5.47 12.13
CA ALA A 76 11.54 -6.51 11.64
C ALA A 76 10.08 -6.04 11.63
N LEU A 77 9.70 -5.23 12.63
CA LEU A 77 8.38 -4.61 12.68
C LEU A 77 8.18 -3.60 11.54
N ASP A 78 9.21 -2.80 11.23
CA ASP A 78 9.18 -1.86 10.09
C ASP A 78 9.07 -2.60 8.76
N ALA A 79 9.79 -3.73 8.60
CA ALA A 79 9.66 -4.57 7.42
C ALA A 79 8.25 -5.16 7.27
N LEU A 80 7.64 -5.60 8.37
CA LEU A 80 6.25 -6.09 8.39
C LEU A 80 5.26 -4.97 8.03
N ARG A 81 5.43 -3.79 8.63
CA ARG A 81 4.63 -2.60 8.30
C ARG A 81 4.76 -2.24 6.82
N HIS A 82 5.98 -2.26 6.27
CA HIS A 82 6.21 -2.04 4.84
C HIS A 82 5.48 -3.09 3.98
N ALA A 83 5.54 -4.37 4.34
CA ALA A 83 4.84 -5.42 3.62
C ALA A 83 3.32 -5.19 3.61
N PHE A 84 2.70 -4.89 4.75
CA PHE A 84 1.26 -4.63 4.83
C PHE A 84 0.83 -3.42 3.98
N ARG A 85 1.67 -2.38 3.85
CA ARG A 85 1.40 -1.26 2.93
C ARG A 85 1.30 -1.69 1.47
N GLN A 86 1.96 -2.77 1.07
CA GLN A 86 1.86 -3.33 -0.29
C GLN A 86 0.56 -4.13 -0.51
N LEU A 87 -0.05 -4.62 0.58
CA LEU A 87 -1.24 -5.47 0.55
C LEU A 87 -2.56 -4.68 0.64
N VAL A 88 -2.51 -3.35 0.58
CA VAL A 88 -3.68 -2.49 0.78
C VAL A 88 -3.90 -1.52 -0.37
N ARG A 89 -5.17 -1.25 -0.64
CA ARG A 89 -5.66 -0.13 -1.44
C ARG A 89 -6.48 0.79 -0.54
N VAL A 90 -6.35 2.09 -0.71
CA VAL A 90 -7.15 3.10 0.00
C VAL A 90 -8.36 3.45 -0.84
N GLU A 91 -9.54 3.36 -0.25
CA GLU A 91 -10.78 3.74 -0.91
C GLU A 91 -11.03 5.26 -0.81
N PRO A 92 -11.69 5.87 -1.82
CA PRO A 92 -11.99 7.31 -1.82
C PRO A 92 -12.76 7.76 -0.58
N GLU A 93 -13.66 6.92 -0.07
CA GLU A 93 -14.50 7.18 1.10
C GLU A 93 -13.77 6.96 2.43
N GLY A 94 -12.54 6.51 2.41
CA GLY A 94 -11.69 6.41 3.59
C GLY A 94 -11.46 5.02 4.13
N GLY A 95 -11.98 3.98 3.50
CA GLY A 95 -11.75 2.59 3.84
C GLY A 95 -10.43 2.04 3.30
N TYR A 96 -10.16 0.79 3.69
CA TYR A 96 -9.05 0.00 3.20
C TYR A 96 -9.60 -1.30 2.59
N THR A 97 -9.16 -1.64 1.38
CA THR A 97 -9.47 -2.89 0.70
C THR A 97 -8.19 -3.68 0.40
N ARG A 98 -8.33 -4.97 0.20
CA ARG A 98 -7.21 -5.86 -0.07
C ARG A 98 -6.64 -5.62 -1.47
N ARG A 99 -5.32 -5.81 -1.59
CA ARG A 99 -4.58 -5.80 -2.83
C ARG A 99 -3.60 -6.97 -2.83
N ALA A 100 -3.56 -7.72 -3.92
CA ALA A 100 -2.51 -8.71 -4.12
C ALA A 100 -1.18 -8.01 -4.42
N ALA A 101 -0.11 -8.48 -3.80
CA ALA A 101 1.27 -8.07 -4.10
C ALA A 101 2.10 -9.30 -4.47
N ARG A 102 3.06 -9.14 -5.38
CA ARG A 102 3.99 -10.21 -5.72
C ARG A 102 4.94 -10.44 -4.55
N TRP A 103 5.18 -11.70 -4.24
CA TRP A 103 6.08 -12.08 -3.14
C TRP A 103 7.46 -11.45 -3.25
N GLN A 104 8.01 -11.40 -4.45
CA GLN A 104 9.32 -10.82 -4.73
C GLN A 104 9.42 -9.30 -4.51
N ASP A 105 8.28 -8.59 -4.54
CA ASP A 105 8.20 -7.14 -4.33
C ASP A 105 8.07 -6.78 -2.85
N LEU A 106 7.88 -7.79 -1.98
CA LEU A 106 7.79 -7.61 -0.54
C LEU A 106 9.19 -7.63 0.10
N PRO A 107 9.41 -6.88 1.20
CA PRO A 107 10.69 -6.86 1.89
C PRO A 107 11.14 -8.27 2.30
N VAL A 108 12.34 -8.67 1.93
CA VAL A 108 12.89 -10.01 2.25
C VAL A 108 12.89 -10.26 3.76
N ALA A 109 13.19 -9.24 4.57
CA ALA A 109 13.15 -9.32 6.03
C ALA A 109 11.74 -9.62 6.59
N ALA A 110 10.68 -9.30 5.83
CA ALA A 110 9.31 -9.60 6.22
C ALA A 110 8.87 -11.03 5.86
N HIS A 111 9.56 -11.73 4.97
CA HIS A 111 9.11 -13.04 4.47
C HIS A 111 8.81 -14.07 5.59
N PRO A 112 9.69 -14.31 6.58
CA PRO A 112 9.39 -15.25 7.67
C PRO A 112 8.16 -14.82 8.49
N LEU A 113 7.97 -13.51 8.64
CA LEU A 113 6.84 -12.94 9.38
C LEU A 113 5.54 -13.13 8.62
N LEU A 114 5.55 -12.88 7.31
CA LEU A 114 4.39 -13.07 6.43
C LEU A 114 3.97 -14.54 6.36
N GLU A 115 4.93 -15.48 6.38
CA GLU A 115 4.61 -16.92 6.45
C GLU A 115 3.88 -17.28 7.76
N ALA A 116 4.22 -16.65 8.89
CA ALA A 116 3.49 -16.84 10.13
C ALA A 116 2.03 -16.34 10.02
N PHE A 117 1.81 -15.19 9.37
CA PHE A 117 0.46 -14.69 9.10
C PHE A 117 -0.29 -15.57 8.09
N VAL A 118 0.38 -16.20 7.13
CA VAL A 118 -0.23 -17.19 6.22
C VAL A 118 -0.61 -18.46 6.99
N ALA A 119 0.25 -18.96 7.86
CA ALA A 119 -0.04 -20.13 8.70
C ALA A 119 -1.24 -19.88 9.63
N ALA A 120 -1.38 -18.65 10.13
CA ALA A 120 -2.53 -18.19 10.91
C ALA A 120 -3.78 -17.87 10.06
N ARG A 121 -3.73 -18.05 8.73
CA ARG A 121 -4.82 -17.77 7.80
C ARG A 121 -5.30 -16.31 7.75
N LEU A 122 -4.46 -15.40 8.18
CA LEU A 122 -4.70 -13.94 8.09
C LEU A 122 -4.28 -13.39 6.73
N LEU A 123 -3.32 -14.05 6.08
CA LEU A 123 -2.91 -13.82 4.70
C LEU A 123 -3.11 -15.08 3.87
N VAL A 124 -3.32 -14.92 2.58
CA VAL A 124 -3.41 -16.02 1.61
C VAL A 124 -2.37 -15.86 0.52
N SER A 125 -1.75 -16.98 0.15
CA SER A 125 -0.81 -17.06 -0.95
C SER A 125 -1.54 -17.53 -2.20
N GLY A 126 -1.37 -16.82 -3.32
CA GLY A 126 -1.88 -17.15 -4.63
C GLY A 126 -0.80 -17.21 -5.69
N GLN A 127 -1.20 -17.31 -6.95
CA GLN A 127 -0.33 -17.24 -8.12
C GLN A 127 -0.99 -16.38 -9.20
N GLU A 128 -0.21 -15.52 -9.86
CA GLU A 128 -0.64 -14.81 -11.07
C GLU A 128 -0.60 -15.71 -12.31
N GLU A 129 -1.26 -15.26 -13.38
CA GLU A 129 -1.06 -15.79 -14.73
C GLU A 129 0.41 -15.62 -15.11
N GLY A 130 1.17 -16.70 -15.13
CA GLY A 130 2.64 -16.66 -15.30
C GLY A 130 3.43 -17.23 -14.14
N GLY A 131 2.74 -17.70 -13.08
CA GLY A 131 3.32 -18.53 -12.01
C GLY A 131 4.00 -17.74 -10.89
N ALA A 132 4.02 -16.40 -10.94
CA ALA A 132 4.57 -15.60 -9.86
C ALA A 132 3.72 -15.73 -8.59
N ARG A 133 4.38 -16.05 -7.47
CA ARG A 133 3.71 -16.14 -6.17
C ARG A 133 3.21 -14.77 -5.74
N THR A 134 1.94 -14.69 -5.32
CA THR A 134 1.32 -13.49 -4.76
C THR A 134 0.91 -13.71 -3.31
N LEU A 135 0.72 -12.60 -2.61
CA LEU A 135 0.22 -12.56 -1.24
C LEU A 135 -0.87 -11.50 -1.16
N GLU A 136 -1.95 -11.80 -0.43
CA GLU A 136 -2.99 -10.82 -0.11
C GLU A 136 -3.59 -11.06 1.28
N VAL A 137 -4.31 -10.08 1.80
CA VAL A 137 -5.05 -10.23 3.05
C VAL A 137 -6.23 -11.17 2.85
N ALA A 138 -6.37 -12.18 3.71
CA ALA A 138 -7.45 -13.17 3.61
C ALA A 138 -8.84 -12.53 3.78
N HIS A 139 -8.94 -11.55 4.70
CA HIS A 139 -10.22 -10.91 5.03
C HIS A 139 -10.02 -9.41 5.26
N GLU A 140 -10.78 -8.57 4.56
CA GLU A 140 -10.71 -7.10 4.72
C GLU A 140 -11.06 -6.62 6.13
N ALA A 141 -11.81 -7.43 6.87
CA ALA A 141 -12.07 -7.18 8.29
C ALA A 141 -10.79 -7.02 9.11
N LEU A 142 -9.63 -7.57 8.68
CA LEU A 142 -8.34 -7.39 9.32
C LEU A 142 -7.96 -5.90 9.42
N PHE A 143 -8.22 -5.11 8.38
CA PHE A 143 -7.90 -3.67 8.35
C PHE A 143 -8.69 -2.86 9.40
N ARG A 144 -9.88 -3.34 9.77
CA ARG A 144 -10.76 -2.68 10.75
C ARG A 144 -10.58 -3.24 12.16
N ALA A 145 -10.43 -4.55 12.26
CA ALA A 145 -10.41 -5.26 13.54
C ALA A 145 -9.06 -5.20 14.26
N TRP A 146 -7.95 -5.19 13.50
CA TRP A 146 -6.62 -5.14 14.08
C TRP A 146 -6.11 -3.70 14.20
N GLU A 147 -6.21 -3.15 15.42
CA GLU A 147 -5.93 -1.74 15.67
C GLU A 147 -4.49 -1.31 15.35
N VAL A 148 -3.52 -2.21 15.57
CA VAL A 148 -2.11 -1.94 15.23
C VAL A 148 -1.97 -1.70 13.73
N LEU A 149 -2.53 -2.58 12.90
CA LEU A 149 -2.50 -2.42 11.45
C LEU A 149 -3.25 -1.16 11.00
N ARG A 150 -4.45 -0.93 11.55
CA ARG A 150 -5.24 0.27 11.23
C ARG A 150 -4.44 1.54 11.50
N ARG A 151 -3.78 1.64 12.65
CA ARG A 151 -2.92 2.79 13.00
C ARG A 151 -1.79 2.98 12.00
N TRP A 152 -1.09 1.90 11.61
CA TRP A 152 -0.03 1.98 10.61
C TRP A 152 -0.52 2.52 9.26
N LEU A 153 -1.70 2.06 8.82
CA LEU A 153 -2.28 2.50 7.56
C LEU A 153 -2.78 3.94 7.62
N ASP A 154 -3.36 4.36 8.75
CA ASP A 154 -3.83 5.72 8.97
C ASP A 154 -2.66 6.72 9.00
N GLU A 155 -1.56 6.39 9.66
CA GLU A 155 -0.32 7.19 9.66
C GLU A 155 0.28 7.33 8.26
N ASP A 156 0.20 6.30 7.45
CA ASP A 156 0.77 6.25 6.10
C ASP A 156 -0.23 6.62 4.99
N ARG A 157 -1.45 7.01 5.34
CA ARG A 157 -2.57 7.22 4.41
C ARG A 157 -2.24 8.18 3.26
N VAL A 158 -1.57 9.29 3.54
CA VAL A 158 -1.20 10.29 2.53
C VAL A 158 -0.25 9.68 1.50
N PHE A 159 0.74 8.92 1.96
CA PHE A 159 1.65 8.19 1.09
C PHE A 159 0.94 7.13 0.25
N LEU A 160 0.06 6.35 0.88
CA LEU A 160 -0.69 5.28 0.20
C LEU A 160 -1.58 5.82 -0.91
N LEU A 161 -2.31 6.90 -0.67
CA LEU A 161 -3.13 7.58 -1.68
C LEU A 161 -2.28 8.13 -2.83
N TRP A 162 -1.19 8.84 -2.50
CA TRP A 162 -0.26 9.34 -3.50
C TRP A 162 0.30 8.18 -4.35
N ARG A 163 0.80 7.10 -3.71
CA ARG A 163 1.36 5.94 -4.40
C ARG A 163 0.35 5.30 -5.35
N GLN A 164 -0.91 5.16 -4.93
CA GLN A 164 -1.97 4.56 -5.73
C GLN A 164 -2.22 5.37 -7.01
N HIS A 165 -2.34 6.69 -6.92
CA HIS A 165 -2.49 7.56 -8.09
C HIS A 165 -1.25 7.56 -8.97
N ALA A 166 -0.07 7.60 -8.36
CA ALA A 166 1.20 7.62 -9.07
C ALA A 166 1.49 6.31 -9.82
N LEU A 167 1.06 5.15 -9.28
CA LEU A 167 1.15 3.86 -9.96
C LEU A 167 0.29 3.84 -11.23
N SER A 168 -0.96 4.30 -11.17
CA SER A 168 -1.83 4.36 -12.37
C SER A 168 -1.22 5.26 -13.46
N ALA A 169 -0.60 6.38 -13.07
CA ALA A 169 0.10 7.26 -14.02
C ALA A 169 1.36 6.58 -14.60
N ALA A 170 2.11 5.84 -13.79
CA ALA A 170 3.29 5.11 -14.23
C ALA A 170 2.93 3.98 -15.21
N GLU A 171 1.86 3.24 -14.94
CA GLU A 171 1.33 2.21 -15.84
C GLU A 171 0.90 2.80 -17.18
N ALA A 172 0.15 3.91 -17.17
CA ALA A 172 -0.24 4.60 -18.40
C ALA A 172 0.98 5.05 -19.21
N TRP A 173 2.03 5.57 -18.57
CA TRP A 173 3.27 5.96 -19.23
C TRP A 173 4.04 4.75 -19.78
N GLN A 174 4.06 3.61 -19.10
CA GLN A 174 4.72 2.39 -19.59
C GLN A 174 4.12 1.88 -20.90
N HIS A 175 2.81 2.05 -21.11
CA HIS A 175 2.16 1.71 -22.37
C HIS A 175 2.51 2.66 -23.51
N THR A 176 2.89 3.91 -23.20
CA THR A 176 3.21 4.93 -24.20
C THR A 176 4.41 5.80 -23.76
N PRO A 177 5.64 5.22 -23.66
CA PRO A 177 6.80 5.94 -23.10
C PRO A 177 7.24 7.16 -23.89
N ALA A 178 6.83 7.26 -25.16
CA ALA A 178 7.14 8.40 -26.03
C ALA A 178 6.29 9.64 -25.73
N ASP A 179 5.16 9.48 -25.03
CA ASP A 179 4.26 10.59 -24.70
C ASP A 179 4.79 11.37 -23.49
N ALA A 180 5.39 12.53 -23.77
CA ALA A 180 5.85 13.45 -22.74
C ALA A 180 4.72 14.05 -21.89
N GLY A 181 3.47 14.00 -22.37
CA GLY A 181 2.29 14.47 -21.65
C GLY A 181 1.95 13.59 -20.44
N LEU A 182 2.40 12.36 -20.43
CA LEU A 182 2.21 11.42 -19.30
C LEU A 182 3.28 11.57 -18.20
N LEU A 183 4.30 12.41 -18.40
CA LEU A 183 5.32 12.69 -17.39
C LEU A 183 4.83 13.70 -16.36
N LEU A 184 5.23 13.51 -15.11
CA LEU A 184 4.91 14.43 -14.02
C LEU A 184 5.58 15.79 -14.23
N SER A 185 4.87 16.87 -13.94
CA SER A 185 5.38 18.23 -14.04
C SER A 185 4.86 19.11 -12.90
N GLY A 186 5.51 20.26 -12.65
CA GLY A 186 5.08 21.20 -11.61
C GLY A 186 5.08 20.62 -10.20
N GLY A 187 4.00 20.82 -9.45
CA GLY A 187 3.82 20.29 -8.08
C GLY A 187 3.93 18.76 -7.98
N PRO A 188 3.24 17.99 -8.82
CA PRO A 188 3.32 16.53 -8.81
C PRO A 188 4.71 15.92 -8.88
N ILE A 189 5.63 16.50 -9.66
CA ILE A 189 7.02 15.99 -9.70
C ILE A 189 7.79 16.30 -8.42
N ALA A 190 7.55 17.46 -7.80
CA ALA A 190 8.21 17.81 -6.54
C ALA A 190 7.77 16.86 -5.40
N GLU A 191 6.48 16.54 -5.34
CA GLU A 191 5.94 15.56 -4.39
C GLU A 191 6.50 14.16 -4.65
N ALA A 192 6.52 13.71 -5.90
CA ALA A 192 7.08 12.40 -6.28
C ALA A 192 8.57 12.29 -5.92
N GLN A 193 9.35 13.35 -6.11
CA GLN A 193 10.75 13.38 -5.72
C GLN A 193 10.94 13.32 -4.20
N ARG A 194 10.08 13.98 -3.42
CA ARG A 194 10.07 13.87 -1.96
C ARG A 194 9.85 12.41 -1.53
N TRP A 195 8.80 11.76 -2.01
CA TRP A 195 8.52 10.36 -1.68
C TRP A 195 9.61 9.40 -2.17
N ARG A 196 10.20 9.70 -3.34
CA ARG A 196 11.33 8.95 -3.88
C ARG A 196 12.56 9.00 -2.97
N ASN A 197 12.80 10.15 -2.31
CA ASN A 197 13.91 10.32 -1.37
C ASN A 197 13.60 9.71 0.01
N GLU A 198 12.35 9.84 0.49
CA GLU A 198 11.96 9.39 1.83
C GLU A 198 11.67 7.88 1.87
N ARG A 199 11.11 7.32 0.79
CA ARG A 199 10.57 5.94 0.73
C ARG A 199 10.88 5.24 -0.60
N GLY A 200 12.04 5.48 -1.16
CA GLY A 200 12.41 4.95 -2.49
C GLY A 200 12.34 3.44 -2.60
N ASP A 201 12.62 2.71 -1.53
CA ASP A 201 12.58 1.25 -1.48
C ASP A 201 11.14 0.69 -1.54
N GLU A 202 10.15 1.50 -1.15
CA GLU A 202 8.73 1.16 -1.22
C GLU A 202 8.10 1.42 -2.59
N LEU A 203 8.81 2.14 -3.46
CA LEU A 203 8.35 2.39 -4.82
C LEU A 203 8.82 1.25 -5.72
N GLY A 204 7.88 0.51 -6.30
CA GLY A 204 8.18 -0.51 -7.31
C GLY A 204 8.93 0.09 -8.51
N GLU A 205 9.59 -0.75 -9.29
CA GLU A 205 10.45 -0.32 -10.41
C GLU A 205 9.71 0.56 -11.43
N ALA A 206 8.47 0.23 -11.76
CA ALA A 206 7.64 1.01 -12.67
C ALA A 206 7.48 2.47 -12.21
N LEU A 207 7.16 2.66 -10.94
CA LEU A 207 6.97 4.00 -10.39
C LEU A 207 8.29 4.74 -10.25
N ARG A 208 9.37 4.08 -9.83
CA ARG A 208 10.72 4.68 -9.79
C ARG A 208 11.15 5.18 -11.16
N SER A 209 11.01 4.34 -12.19
CA SER A 209 11.36 4.69 -13.58
C SER A 209 10.56 5.89 -14.07
N HIS A 210 9.26 5.94 -13.78
CA HIS A 210 8.40 7.06 -14.17
C HIS A 210 8.82 8.38 -13.47
N VAL A 211 9.11 8.34 -12.17
CA VAL A 211 9.59 9.51 -11.41
C VAL A 211 10.95 9.99 -11.94
N ASP A 212 11.87 9.08 -12.20
CA ASP A 212 13.21 9.40 -12.70
C ASP A 212 13.14 9.98 -14.13
N ALA A 213 12.31 9.44 -15.01
CA ALA A 213 12.06 9.97 -16.36
C ALA A 213 11.44 11.38 -16.30
N SER A 214 10.45 11.58 -15.42
CA SER A 214 9.81 12.87 -15.19
C SER A 214 10.80 13.92 -14.68
N ALA A 215 11.67 13.55 -13.74
CA ALA A 215 12.71 14.41 -13.21
C ALA A 215 13.74 14.79 -14.28
N ALA A 216 14.13 13.85 -15.15
CA ALA A 216 15.03 14.10 -16.26
C ALA A 216 14.42 15.05 -17.29
N ALA A 217 13.12 14.87 -17.61
CA ALA A 217 12.40 15.78 -18.50
C ALA A 217 12.29 17.19 -17.93
N ALA A 218 11.96 17.34 -16.65
CA ALA A 218 11.88 18.62 -15.96
C ALA A 218 13.24 19.35 -15.97
N ARG A 219 14.34 18.62 -15.72
CA ARG A 219 15.71 19.17 -15.80
C ARG A 219 16.03 19.67 -17.21
N ARG A 220 15.73 18.86 -18.23
CA ARG A 220 15.93 19.26 -19.65
C ARG A 220 15.12 20.50 -20.02
N ALA A 221 13.88 20.60 -19.59
CA ALA A 221 13.03 21.76 -19.83
C ALA A 221 13.58 23.04 -19.14
N ARG A 222 14.09 22.92 -17.92
CA ARG A 222 14.75 24.05 -17.21
C ARG A 222 16.00 24.54 -17.96
N LEU A 223 16.87 23.64 -18.38
CA LEU A 223 18.08 23.99 -19.13
C LEU A 223 17.76 24.68 -20.47
N ARG A 224 16.73 24.19 -21.20
CA ARG A 224 16.26 24.86 -22.44
C ARG A 224 15.78 26.28 -22.18
N LYS A 225 15.00 26.48 -21.10
CA LYS A 225 14.51 27.83 -20.71
C LYS A 225 15.64 28.77 -20.32
N LEU A 226 16.66 28.27 -19.62
CA LEU A 226 17.85 29.07 -19.26
C LEU A 226 18.67 29.42 -20.50
N GLY A 227 18.89 28.47 -21.41
CA GLY A 227 19.59 28.70 -22.67
C GLY A 227 18.86 29.72 -23.57
N ALA A 228 17.53 29.61 -23.68
CA ALA A 228 16.72 30.57 -24.43
C ALA A 228 16.78 31.98 -23.83
N ARG A 229 16.71 32.11 -22.50
CA ARG A 229 16.85 33.40 -21.81
C ARG A 229 18.24 33.99 -21.98
N GLY A 230 19.30 33.17 -21.88
CA GLY A 230 20.69 33.61 -22.14
C GLY A 230 20.88 34.05 -23.58
N GLY A 231 20.33 33.34 -24.56
CA GLY A 231 20.37 33.70 -25.97
C GLY A 231 19.66 35.03 -26.26
N ILE A 232 18.49 35.26 -25.68
CA ILE A 232 17.76 36.53 -25.83
C ILE A 232 18.55 37.68 -25.18
N ALA A 233 19.12 37.49 -23.99
CA ALA A 233 19.95 38.52 -23.33
C ALA A 233 21.19 38.84 -24.15
N ALA A 234 21.87 37.85 -24.74
CA ALA A 234 23.03 38.06 -25.62
C ALA A 234 22.67 38.82 -26.89
N LEU A 235 21.51 38.51 -27.52
CA LEU A 235 21.02 39.24 -28.68
C LEU A 235 20.69 40.71 -28.39
N VAL A 236 20.04 40.96 -27.24
CA VAL A 236 19.72 42.34 -26.79
C VAL A 236 20.98 43.13 -26.51
N LEU A 237 21.99 42.57 -25.85
CA LEU A 237 23.28 43.24 -25.55
C LEU A 237 24.06 43.43 -26.88
N GLY A 238 24.09 42.49 -27.77
CA GLY A 238 24.73 42.59 -29.06
C GLY A 238 24.11 43.69 -29.96
N SER A 239 22.80 43.78 -30.01
CA SER A 239 22.10 44.84 -30.73
C SER A 239 22.29 46.23 -30.14
N ALA A 240 22.35 46.33 -28.78
CA ALA A 240 22.64 47.58 -28.13
C ALA A 240 24.10 48.07 -28.40
N ALA A 241 25.07 47.14 -28.42
CA ALA A 241 26.46 47.46 -28.71
C ALA A 241 26.65 47.92 -30.16
N LEU A 242 25.96 47.27 -31.13
CA LEU A 242 25.96 47.67 -32.55
C LEU A 242 25.31 49.05 -32.75
N GLY A 243 24.21 49.33 -32.06
CA GLY A 243 23.52 50.61 -32.08
C GLY A 243 24.39 51.75 -31.51
N ALA A 244 25.12 51.52 -30.41
CA ALA A 244 26.04 52.47 -29.81
C ALA A 244 27.24 52.74 -30.72
N GLY A 245 27.80 51.70 -31.38
CA GLY A 245 28.87 51.84 -32.36
C GLY A 245 28.49 52.69 -33.56
N PHE A 246 27.26 52.46 -34.09
CA PHE A 246 26.74 53.24 -35.22
C PHE A 246 26.56 54.74 -34.86
N TRP A 247 26.11 55.04 -33.63
CA TRP A 247 25.95 56.39 -33.12
C TRP A 247 27.28 57.14 -32.93
N GLN A 248 28.32 56.44 -32.53
CA GLN A 248 29.69 57.02 -32.40
C GLN A 248 30.32 57.33 -33.76
N GLN A 249 29.97 56.65 -34.81
CA GLN A 249 30.53 56.84 -36.13
C GLN A 249 29.89 58.01 -36.93
N GLN A 250 28.74 58.51 -36.41
CA GLN A 250 28.01 59.64 -37.03
C GLN A 250 28.30 60.99 -36.33
N ARG A 251 29.20 61.02 -35.37
CA ARG A 251 29.72 62.25 -34.74
C ARG A 251 31.14 62.56 -35.22
#